data_70f445486d795f83a60d6f4dc025afc6
#
_entry.id   70f445486d795f83a60d6f4dc025afc6
#
_cell.length_a   1.000
_cell.length_b   1.000
_cell.length_c   1.000
_cell.angle_alpha   90.00
_cell.angle_beta   90.00
_cell.angle_gamma   90.00
#
_symmetry.space_group_name_H-M   'P 1'
#
loop_
_entity.id
_entity.type
_entity.pdbx_description
1 polymer ?
#
loop_
_entity_poly.entity_id
_entity_poly.type
_entity_poly.pdbx_seq_one_letter_code
_entity_poly.pdbx_strand_id
1 'polypeptide(L)'
;MDYIDPKKITYLPNTAGCFTSKEALRTLRLAREIGGWKLVKLEVLGDKKNLFPDMIETLNSTEVLTKEGFKVMVYCNDDPLMAKRLENAGASAIMPLAAPIGSGLGIQNKLNIAIIRKQTKLPLIIDAGIGEASDACVAMEMGCDGVLINTAIAKAKKPNIMAEAMKLAVKSGRKSYLSGRIKKNYLGGPSSPKLGII
;
A
#
# COMPACT_ATOMS: atom_id res chain seq x y z
N MET A 1 7.76 -23.83 1.68
CA MET A 1 6.71 -23.29 2.61
C MET A 1 7.01 -23.60 4.07
N ASP A 2 8.10 -24.28 4.35
CA ASP A 2 8.41 -24.81 5.71
C ASP A 2 8.69 -23.74 6.78
N TYR A 3 8.93 -22.49 6.36
CA TYR A 3 9.24 -21.37 7.28
C TYR A 3 8.07 -20.43 7.54
N ILE A 4 6.95 -20.59 6.83
CA ILE A 4 5.78 -19.69 6.93
C ILE A 4 4.54 -20.52 7.28
N ASP A 5 4.03 -20.32 8.50
CA ASP A 5 2.84 -21.01 8.98
C ASP A 5 1.57 -20.36 8.38
N PRO A 6 0.83 -21.08 7.51
CA PRO A 6 -0.38 -20.54 6.87
C PRO A 6 -1.53 -20.27 7.86
N LYS A 7 -1.46 -20.80 9.09
CA LYS A 7 -2.43 -20.48 10.14
C LYS A 7 -2.20 -19.11 10.78
N LYS A 8 -0.98 -18.58 10.67
CA LYS A 8 -0.58 -17.29 11.25
C LYS A 8 -0.43 -16.18 10.21
N ILE A 9 -0.18 -16.53 8.95
CA ILE A 9 0.16 -15.61 7.87
C ILE A 9 -0.71 -15.92 6.66
N THR A 10 -1.39 -14.91 6.14
CA THR A 10 -2.16 -15.02 4.90
C THR A 10 -1.21 -14.93 3.70
N TYR A 11 -1.23 -15.94 2.83
CA TYR A 11 -0.53 -15.87 1.56
C TYR A 11 -1.24 -14.92 0.61
N LEU A 12 -0.47 -14.09 -0.08
CA LEU A 12 -0.95 -13.15 -1.08
C LEU A 12 -0.17 -13.36 -2.38
N PRO A 13 -0.58 -14.32 -3.24
CA PRO A 13 0.00 -14.47 -4.57
C PRO A 13 -0.11 -13.17 -5.35
N ASN A 14 0.95 -12.82 -6.09
CA ASN A 14 0.96 -11.60 -6.88
C ASN A 14 1.50 -11.83 -8.30
N THR A 15 1.30 -10.85 -9.16
CA THR A 15 1.72 -10.83 -10.55
C THR A 15 2.96 -9.96 -10.79
N ALA A 16 3.82 -9.83 -9.79
CA ALA A 16 5.07 -9.08 -9.94
C ALA A 16 5.86 -9.56 -11.17
N GLY A 17 6.27 -8.61 -12.01
CA GLY A 17 6.99 -8.90 -13.25
C GLY A 17 6.10 -9.21 -14.45
N CYS A 18 4.79 -9.14 -14.36
CA CYS A 18 3.90 -9.22 -15.51
C CYS A 18 3.78 -7.84 -16.19
N PHE A 19 3.91 -7.82 -17.50
CA PHE A 19 3.85 -6.60 -18.33
C PHE A 19 2.61 -6.55 -19.22
N THR A 20 1.75 -7.54 -19.15
CA THR A 20 0.48 -7.59 -19.89
C THR A 20 -0.63 -8.17 -19.03
N SER A 21 -1.87 -7.74 -19.30
CA SER A 21 -3.07 -8.34 -18.69
C SER A 21 -3.10 -9.86 -18.86
N LYS A 22 -2.77 -10.35 -20.06
CA LYS A 22 -2.76 -11.78 -20.37
C LYS A 22 -1.83 -12.58 -19.43
N GLU A 23 -0.61 -12.08 -19.18
CA GLU A 23 0.33 -12.71 -18.25
C GLU A 23 -0.21 -12.70 -16.82
N ALA A 24 -0.72 -11.55 -16.36
CA ALA A 24 -1.25 -11.40 -15.01
C ALA A 24 -2.45 -12.33 -14.76
N LEU A 25 -3.41 -12.35 -15.66
CA LEU A 25 -4.58 -13.25 -15.58
C LEU A 25 -4.17 -14.73 -15.55
N ARG A 26 -3.25 -15.14 -16.44
CA ARG A 26 -2.73 -16.51 -16.45
C ARG A 26 -2.08 -16.86 -15.11
N THR A 27 -1.24 -16.01 -14.58
CA THR A 27 -0.51 -16.24 -13.32
C THR A 27 -1.48 -16.43 -12.14
N LEU A 28 -2.50 -15.57 -12.01
CA LEU A 28 -3.44 -15.67 -10.89
C LEU A 28 -4.41 -16.86 -11.04
N ARG A 29 -4.80 -17.22 -12.26
CA ARG A 29 -5.58 -18.44 -12.50
C ARG A 29 -4.80 -19.70 -12.12
N LEU A 30 -3.49 -19.77 -12.47
CA LEU A 30 -2.61 -20.84 -12.02
C LEU A 30 -2.46 -20.88 -10.51
N ALA A 31 -2.29 -19.73 -9.84
CA ALA A 31 -2.23 -19.68 -8.39
C ALA A 31 -3.51 -20.26 -7.75
N ARG A 32 -4.68 -19.94 -8.29
CA ARG A 32 -5.95 -20.51 -7.83
C ARG A 32 -6.04 -22.02 -8.05
N GLU A 33 -5.59 -22.51 -9.18
CA GLU A 33 -5.58 -23.97 -9.47
C GLU A 33 -4.65 -24.75 -8.55
N ILE A 34 -3.47 -24.20 -8.25
CA ILE A 34 -2.45 -24.87 -7.42
C ILE A 34 -2.79 -24.81 -5.93
N GLY A 35 -3.25 -23.67 -5.43
CA GLY A 35 -3.37 -23.43 -3.99
C GLY A 35 -4.74 -22.94 -3.53
N GLY A 36 -5.74 -22.86 -4.40
CA GLY A 36 -7.09 -22.39 -4.06
C GLY A 36 -7.16 -20.92 -3.70
N TRP A 37 -6.09 -20.13 -3.91
CA TRP A 37 -6.03 -18.74 -3.49
C TRP A 37 -6.98 -17.86 -4.29
N LYS A 38 -7.91 -17.23 -3.59
CA LYS A 38 -8.84 -16.23 -4.14
C LYS A 38 -8.41 -14.80 -3.84
N LEU A 39 -7.72 -14.57 -2.70
CA LEU A 39 -7.13 -13.28 -2.37
C LEU A 39 -5.78 -13.17 -3.08
N VAL A 40 -5.65 -12.15 -3.92
CA VAL A 40 -4.48 -11.97 -4.79
C VAL A 40 -4.10 -10.50 -4.91
N LYS A 41 -2.82 -10.22 -5.19
CA LYS A 41 -2.34 -8.89 -5.57
C LYS A 41 -2.15 -8.83 -7.07
N LEU A 42 -2.83 -7.91 -7.71
CA LEU A 42 -2.67 -7.63 -9.13
C LEU A 42 -1.67 -6.52 -9.35
N GLU A 43 -0.71 -6.76 -10.22
CA GLU A 43 0.29 -5.83 -10.69
C GLU A 43 0.51 -6.07 -12.19
N VAL A 44 0.27 -5.04 -13.01
CA VAL A 44 0.60 -5.04 -14.43
C VAL A 44 1.51 -3.85 -14.68
N LEU A 45 2.75 -4.10 -15.07
CA LEU A 45 3.78 -3.08 -15.25
C LEU A 45 3.76 -2.53 -16.67
N GLY A 46 3.84 -1.21 -16.81
CA GLY A 46 3.88 -0.53 -18.11
C GLY A 46 5.30 -0.24 -18.61
N ASP A 47 6.27 -0.15 -17.69
CA ASP A 47 7.65 0.23 -18.04
C ASP A 47 8.66 -0.61 -17.25
N LYS A 48 9.63 -1.19 -17.96
CA LYS A 48 10.69 -2.04 -17.39
C LYS A 48 11.73 -1.28 -16.57
N LYS A 49 11.89 0.03 -16.80
CA LYS A 49 12.92 0.83 -16.12
C LYS A 49 12.43 1.39 -14.79
N ASN A 50 11.21 1.92 -14.77
CA ASN A 50 10.64 2.59 -13.61
C ASN A 50 9.59 1.77 -12.87
N LEU A 51 9.10 0.68 -13.47
CA LEU A 51 8.10 -0.25 -12.90
C LEU A 51 6.78 0.44 -12.50
N PHE A 52 6.42 1.52 -13.21
CA PHE A 52 5.10 2.11 -13.07
C PHE A 52 4.02 1.16 -13.60
N PRO A 53 2.84 1.13 -12.97
CA PRO A 53 1.74 0.27 -13.44
C PRO A 53 1.15 0.79 -14.74
N ASP A 54 0.80 -0.12 -15.66
CA ASP A 54 -0.09 0.15 -16.78
C ASP A 54 -1.53 0.19 -16.26
N MET A 55 -2.07 1.38 -16.12
CA MET A 55 -3.38 1.53 -15.48
C MET A 55 -4.55 1.07 -16.34
N ILE A 56 -4.41 1.04 -17.68
CA ILE A 56 -5.44 0.53 -18.59
C ILE A 56 -5.50 -0.99 -18.45
N GLU A 57 -4.36 -1.66 -18.58
CA GLU A 57 -4.24 -3.11 -18.43
C GLU A 57 -4.62 -3.58 -17.01
N THR A 58 -4.27 -2.78 -15.98
CA THR A 58 -4.62 -3.05 -14.58
C THR A 58 -6.13 -2.98 -14.37
N LEU A 59 -6.81 -1.95 -14.89
CA LEU A 59 -8.26 -1.81 -14.77
C LEU A 59 -8.98 -2.97 -15.46
N ASN A 60 -8.62 -3.27 -16.72
CA ASN A 60 -9.19 -4.39 -17.48
C ASN A 60 -8.99 -5.72 -16.74
N SER A 61 -7.79 -5.98 -16.22
CA SER A 61 -7.50 -7.20 -15.46
C SER A 61 -8.32 -7.29 -14.17
N THR A 62 -8.51 -6.16 -13.48
CA THR A 62 -9.33 -6.10 -12.26
C THR A 62 -10.76 -6.52 -12.56
N GLU A 63 -11.38 -5.97 -13.61
CA GLU A 63 -12.76 -6.31 -14.00
C GLU A 63 -12.92 -7.79 -14.33
N VAL A 64 -11.94 -8.37 -15.03
CA VAL A 64 -11.98 -9.81 -15.38
C VAL A 64 -11.87 -10.66 -14.12
N LEU A 65 -10.87 -10.40 -13.27
CA LEU A 65 -10.61 -11.21 -12.08
C LEU A 65 -11.74 -11.13 -11.06
N THR A 66 -12.33 -9.96 -10.87
CA THR A 66 -13.46 -9.79 -9.96
C THR A 66 -14.71 -10.55 -10.43
N LYS A 67 -15.00 -10.54 -11.74
CA LYS A 67 -16.06 -11.37 -12.34
C LYS A 67 -15.79 -12.87 -12.18
N GLU A 68 -14.53 -13.28 -12.15
CA GLU A 68 -14.12 -14.67 -11.89
C GLU A 68 -14.11 -15.05 -10.40
N GLY A 69 -14.51 -14.14 -9.51
CA GLY A 69 -14.65 -14.37 -8.06
C GLY A 69 -13.33 -14.25 -7.27
N PHE A 70 -12.30 -13.62 -7.83
CA PHE A 70 -11.11 -13.23 -7.06
C PHE A 70 -11.39 -12.02 -6.17
N LYS A 71 -10.70 -11.96 -5.02
CA LYS A 71 -10.57 -10.78 -4.18
C LYS A 71 -9.26 -10.10 -4.54
N VAL A 72 -9.36 -9.00 -5.30
CA VAL A 72 -8.19 -8.39 -5.95
C VAL A 72 -7.72 -7.18 -5.16
N MET A 73 -6.52 -7.23 -4.62
CA MET A 73 -5.79 -6.08 -4.11
C MET A 73 -4.96 -5.51 -5.27
N VAL A 74 -5.13 -4.23 -5.59
CA VAL A 74 -4.65 -3.69 -6.86
C VAL A 74 -3.53 -2.69 -6.67
N TYR A 75 -2.32 -3.01 -7.17
CA TYR A 75 -1.23 -2.06 -7.31
C TYR A 75 -1.57 -1.03 -8.40
N CYS A 76 -1.46 0.24 -8.06
CA CYS A 76 -1.85 1.33 -8.95
C CYS A 76 -0.95 2.56 -8.76
N ASN A 77 -1.08 3.52 -9.68
CA ASN A 77 -0.56 4.86 -9.47
C ASN A 77 -1.37 5.61 -8.38
N ASP A 78 -0.90 6.77 -7.99
CA ASP A 78 -1.53 7.63 -6.99
C ASP A 78 -2.61 8.58 -7.58
N ASP A 79 -3.23 8.20 -8.70
CA ASP A 79 -4.32 8.96 -9.31
C ASP A 79 -5.65 8.68 -8.59
N PRO A 80 -6.30 9.71 -7.97
CA PRO A 80 -7.57 9.52 -7.28
C PRO A 80 -8.72 9.07 -8.18
N LEU A 81 -8.74 9.46 -9.46
CA LEU A 81 -9.77 9.03 -10.40
C LEU A 81 -9.61 7.55 -10.75
N MET A 82 -8.36 7.12 -10.96
CA MET A 82 -8.08 5.72 -11.22
C MET A 82 -8.39 4.83 -10.01
N ALA A 83 -8.04 5.28 -8.80
CA ALA A 83 -8.42 4.59 -7.57
C ALA A 83 -9.94 4.38 -7.47
N LYS A 84 -10.72 5.40 -7.84
CA LYS A 84 -12.20 5.28 -7.87
C LYS A 84 -12.69 4.32 -8.94
N ARG A 85 -12.08 4.29 -10.12
CA ARG A 85 -12.41 3.32 -11.19
C ARG A 85 -12.12 1.89 -10.75
N LEU A 86 -10.99 1.65 -10.10
CA LEU A 86 -10.63 0.34 -9.56
C LEU A 86 -11.60 -0.12 -8.45
N GLU A 87 -12.02 0.78 -7.56
CA GLU A 87 -13.07 0.49 -6.57
C GLU A 87 -14.38 0.07 -7.26
N ASN A 88 -14.81 0.81 -8.28
CA ASN A 88 -16.02 0.49 -9.06
C ASN A 88 -15.90 -0.83 -9.85
N ALA A 89 -14.68 -1.19 -10.28
CA ALA A 89 -14.38 -2.48 -10.93
C ALA A 89 -14.40 -3.68 -9.95
N GLY A 90 -14.62 -3.43 -8.66
CA GLY A 90 -14.75 -4.47 -7.64
C GLY A 90 -13.44 -4.84 -6.93
N ALA A 91 -12.43 -3.98 -6.98
CA ALA A 91 -11.21 -4.18 -6.19
C ALA A 91 -11.54 -4.41 -4.70
N SER A 92 -10.75 -5.22 -4.02
CA SER A 92 -10.89 -5.50 -2.58
C SER A 92 -9.97 -4.62 -1.71
N ALA A 93 -8.95 -4.03 -2.31
CA ALA A 93 -8.08 -3.01 -1.70
C ALA A 93 -7.42 -2.18 -2.80
N ILE A 94 -7.15 -0.92 -2.50
CA ILE A 94 -6.40 -0.01 -3.36
C ILE A 94 -4.98 0.12 -2.82
N MET A 95 -3.99 -0.10 -3.68
CA MET A 95 -2.58 -0.14 -3.30
C MET A 95 -1.75 0.84 -4.14
N PRO A 96 -1.87 2.16 -3.88
CA PRO A 96 -1.11 3.15 -4.63
C PRO A 96 0.37 3.09 -4.29
N LEU A 97 1.22 3.34 -5.28
CA LEU A 97 2.64 3.59 -5.05
C LEU A 97 2.85 4.93 -4.31
N ALA A 98 3.80 4.97 -3.41
CA ALA A 98 4.32 6.22 -2.85
C ALA A 98 5.38 6.85 -3.78
N ALA A 99 6.18 5.99 -4.41
CA ALA A 99 7.22 6.25 -5.39
C ALA A 99 7.51 4.94 -6.16
N PRO A 100 8.33 4.95 -7.22
CA PRO A 100 8.67 3.75 -7.98
C PRO A 100 9.14 2.59 -7.10
N ILE A 101 8.82 1.36 -7.52
CA ILE A 101 9.22 0.13 -6.81
C ILE A 101 10.73 0.13 -6.57
N GLY A 102 11.14 -0.07 -5.33
CA GLY A 102 12.55 -0.17 -4.94
C GLY A 102 13.30 1.16 -4.88
N SER A 103 12.64 2.31 -5.11
CA SER A 103 13.28 3.63 -5.10
C SER A 103 13.62 4.13 -3.70
N GLY A 104 12.84 3.77 -2.68
CA GLY A 104 13.05 4.25 -1.31
C GLY A 104 12.84 5.76 -1.13
N LEU A 105 12.10 6.42 -2.02
CA LEU A 105 11.89 7.87 -2.01
C LEU A 105 10.80 8.34 -1.05
N GLY A 106 10.05 7.42 -0.44
CA GLY A 106 8.91 7.76 0.42
C GLY A 106 7.70 8.28 -0.35
N ILE A 107 6.72 8.83 0.37
CA ILE A 107 5.47 9.34 -0.22
C ILE A 107 5.72 10.69 -0.91
N GLN A 108 5.74 10.70 -2.24
CA GLN A 108 6.01 11.88 -3.03
C GLN A 108 4.78 12.80 -3.14
N ASN A 109 3.59 12.23 -3.25
CA ASN A 109 2.35 13.00 -3.43
C ASN A 109 1.36 12.73 -2.29
N LYS A 110 1.57 13.37 -1.16
CA LYS A 110 0.70 13.25 0.02
C LYS A 110 -0.72 13.73 -0.25
N LEU A 111 -0.89 14.71 -1.16
CA LEU A 111 -2.21 15.26 -1.48
C LEU A 111 -3.09 14.20 -2.15
N ASN A 112 -2.57 13.52 -3.17
CA ASN A 112 -3.30 12.47 -3.88
C ASN A 112 -3.68 11.32 -2.94
N ILE A 113 -2.74 10.85 -2.12
CA ILE A 113 -3.04 9.80 -1.11
C ILE A 113 -4.14 10.24 -0.15
N ALA A 114 -4.11 11.50 0.31
CA ALA A 114 -5.16 12.03 1.19
C ALA A 114 -6.53 12.11 0.49
N ILE A 115 -6.57 12.46 -0.80
CA ILE A 115 -7.79 12.48 -1.61
C ILE A 115 -8.32 11.04 -1.76
N ILE A 116 -7.47 10.09 -2.15
CA ILE A 116 -7.85 8.67 -2.26
C ILE A 116 -8.42 8.18 -0.93
N ARG A 117 -7.75 8.46 0.21
CA ARG A 117 -8.24 8.04 1.54
C ARG A 117 -9.65 8.56 1.84
N LYS A 118 -9.96 9.79 1.46
CA LYS A 118 -11.29 10.39 1.68
C LYS A 118 -12.37 9.81 0.78
N GLN A 119 -12.00 9.36 -0.42
CA GLN A 119 -12.95 8.90 -1.44
C GLN A 119 -13.26 7.42 -1.36
N THR A 120 -12.26 6.59 -1.01
CA THR A 120 -12.44 5.13 -0.97
C THR A 120 -12.91 4.64 0.38
N LYS A 121 -13.79 3.64 0.34
CA LYS A 121 -14.21 2.85 1.51
C LYS A 121 -13.39 1.57 1.67
N LEU A 122 -12.60 1.23 0.67
CA LEU A 122 -11.75 0.05 0.67
C LEU A 122 -10.49 0.26 1.54
N PRO A 123 -9.85 -0.82 1.99
CA PRO A 123 -8.52 -0.74 2.56
C PRO A 123 -7.56 -0.04 1.59
N LEU A 124 -6.82 0.94 2.12
CA LEU A 124 -5.81 1.70 1.41
C LEU A 124 -4.42 1.31 1.94
N ILE A 125 -3.61 0.72 1.10
CA ILE A 125 -2.29 0.19 1.48
C ILE A 125 -1.23 0.86 0.60
N ILE A 126 -0.28 1.53 1.19
CA ILE A 126 0.85 2.08 0.43
C ILE A 126 1.76 0.93 0.01
N ASP A 127 1.95 0.76 -1.31
CA ASP A 127 2.63 -0.41 -1.85
C ASP A 127 4.13 -0.16 -2.06
N ALA A 128 4.53 0.70 -2.95
CA ALA A 128 5.92 0.86 -3.37
C ALA A 128 6.55 2.16 -2.86
N GLY A 129 7.87 2.25 -2.88
CA GLY A 129 8.60 3.49 -2.61
C GLY A 129 8.96 3.76 -1.16
N ILE A 130 8.48 2.95 -0.20
CA ILE A 130 8.89 3.07 1.21
C ILE A 130 10.38 2.75 1.34
N GLY A 131 11.17 3.67 1.92
CA GLY A 131 12.61 3.55 2.10
C GLY A 131 13.04 3.38 3.54
N GLU A 132 12.35 4.02 4.47
CA GLU A 132 12.70 4.01 5.89
C GLU A 132 11.47 4.03 6.81
N ALA A 133 11.71 3.88 8.10
CA ALA A 133 10.66 3.77 9.11
C ALA A 133 9.74 5.01 9.17
N SER A 134 10.29 6.21 8.96
CA SER A 134 9.51 7.45 8.91
C SER A 134 8.48 7.45 7.78
N ASP A 135 8.79 6.90 6.61
CA ASP A 135 7.86 6.80 5.49
C ASP A 135 6.65 5.94 5.86
N ALA A 136 6.91 4.78 6.49
CA ALA A 136 5.86 3.89 6.97
C ALA A 136 4.99 4.57 8.05
N CYS A 137 5.61 5.31 8.97
CA CYS A 137 4.90 6.08 9.99
C CYS A 137 3.99 7.13 9.35
N VAL A 138 4.51 7.91 8.40
CA VAL A 138 3.75 8.95 7.66
C VAL A 138 2.56 8.33 6.92
N ALA A 139 2.73 7.19 6.23
CA ALA A 139 1.63 6.50 5.57
C ALA A 139 0.49 6.18 6.56
N MET A 140 0.83 5.65 7.72
CA MET A 140 -0.14 5.29 8.75
C MET A 140 -0.79 6.53 9.41
N GLU A 141 -0.05 7.63 9.60
CA GLU A 141 -0.58 8.92 10.10
C GLU A 141 -1.54 9.58 9.11
N MET A 142 -1.38 9.33 7.80
CA MET A 142 -2.33 9.76 6.77
C MET A 142 -3.64 8.96 6.78
N GLY A 143 -3.75 7.93 7.60
CA GLY A 143 -4.94 7.08 7.71
C GLY A 143 -4.97 5.93 6.73
N CYS A 144 -3.83 5.57 6.13
CA CYS A 144 -3.72 4.32 5.38
C CYS A 144 -3.90 3.13 6.33
N ASP A 145 -4.41 2.02 5.79
CA ASP A 145 -4.71 0.81 6.58
C ASP A 145 -3.50 -0.10 6.69
N GLY A 146 -2.48 0.10 5.85
CA GLY A 146 -1.25 -0.66 5.88
C GLY A 146 -0.19 -0.13 4.92
N VAL A 147 0.95 -0.80 4.97
CA VAL A 147 2.07 -0.62 4.03
C VAL A 147 2.58 -1.99 3.58
N LEU A 148 2.97 -2.10 2.32
CA LEU A 148 3.67 -3.26 1.79
C LEU A 148 5.15 -2.90 1.64
N ILE A 149 6.01 -3.64 2.32
CA ILE A 149 7.44 -3.33 2.41
C ILE A 149 8.27 -4.57 2.08
N ASN A 150 9.17 -4.45 1.12
CA ASN A 150 10.14 -5.48 0.80
C ASN A 150 11.55 -4.90 0.74
N THR A 151 11.85 -4.14 -0.31
CA THR A 151 13.21 -3.67 -0.65
C THR A 151 13.89 -2.90 0.49
N ALA A 152 13.16 -2.04 1.18
CA ALA A 152 13.69 -1.25 2.30
C ALA A 152 14.23 -2.14 3.44
N ILE A 153 13.61 -3.30 3.67
CA ILE A 153 14.08 -4.27 4.66
C ILE A 153 15.18 -5.14 4.06
N ALA A 154 14.93 -5.74 2.89
CA ALA A 154 15.83 -6.73 2.30
C ALA A 154 17.20 -6.16 1.92
N LYS A 155 17.26 -4.90 1.49
CA LYS A 155 18.51 -4.19 1.12
C LYS A 155 19.12 -3.37 2.24
N ALA A 156 18.52 -3.35 3.43
CA ALA A 156 19.14 -2.66 4.58
C ALA A 156 20.45 -3.34 5.00
N LYS A 157 21.40 -2.56 5.50
CA LYS A 157 22.64 -3.12 6.05
C LYS A 157 22.41 -4.10 7.20
N LYS A 158 21.31 -3.91 7.95
CA LYS A 158 20.89 -4.78 9.06
C LYS A 158 19.38 -5.05 8.93
N PRO A 159 18.95 -6.03 8.10
CA PRO A 159 17.54 -6.26 7.76
C PRO A 159 16.64 -6.51 8.98
N ASN A 160 17.12 -7.27 9.97
CA ASN A 160 16.34 -7.56 11.19
C ASN A 160 16.02 -6.29 11.99
N ILE A 161 16.99 -5.37 12.12
CA ILE A 161 16.77 -4.09 12.81
C ILE A 161 15.81 -3.21 12.01
N MET A 162 15.95 -3.19 10.67
CA MET A 162 15.02 -2.43 9.82
C MET A 162 13.60 -3.00 9.89
N ALA A 163 13.43 -4.32 9.90
CA ALA A 163 12.12 -4.95 10.07
C ALA A 163 11.45 -4.57 11.39
N GLU A 164 12.22 -4.53 12.49
CA GLU A 164 11.73 -4.07 13.79
C GLU A 164 11.35 -2.60 13.76
N ALA A 165 12.20 -1.73 13.20
CA ALA A 165 11.93 -0.31 13.04
C ALA A 165 10.63 -0.07 12.24
N MET A 166 10.45 -0.77 11.11
CA MET A 166 9.23 -0.69 10.30
C MET A 166 7.98 -1.12 11.09
N LYS A 167 8.07 -2.22 11.84
CA LYS A 167 6.98 -2.69 12.71
C LYS A 167 6.58 -1.63 13.75
N LEU A 168 7.56 -1.00 14.39
CA LEU A 168 7.32 0.06 15.38
C LEU A 168 6.73 1.31 14.72
N ALA A 169 7.23 1.71 13.56
CA ALA A 169 6.74 2.85 12.79
C ALA A 169 5.26 2.71 12.38
N VAL A 170 4.88 1.54 11.85
CA VAL A 170 3.49 1.23 11.51
C VAL A 170 2.58 1.34 12.73
N LYS A 171 2.99 0.75 13.86
CA LYS A 171 2.23 0.82 15.11
C LYS A 171 2.12 2.25 15.64
N SER A 172 3.20 3.02 15.61
CA SER A 172 3.26 4.40 16.07
C SER A 172 2.37 5.30 15.21
N GLY A 173 2.53 5.26 13.89
CA GLY A 173 1.72 6.06 12.96
C GLY A 173 0.22 5.74 13.08
N ARG A 174 -0.14 4.46 13.22
CA ARG A 174 -1.55 4.09 13.44
C ARG A 174 -2.11 4.64 14.74
N LYS A 175 -1.37 4.58 15.83
CA LYS A 175 -1.78 5.16 17.12
C LYS A 175 -1.91 6.68 17.03
N SER A 176 -0.95 7.36 16.38
CA SER A 176 -0.98 8.79 16.12
C SER A 176 -2.25 9.19 15.36
N TYR A 177 -2.59 8.48 14.28
CA TYR A 177 -3.82 8.70 13.51
C TYR A 177 -5.09 8.53 14.37
N LEU A 178 -5.18 7.46 15.14
CA LEU A 178 -6.34 7.14 15.98
C LEU A 178 -6.53 8.09 17.15
N SER A 179 -5.43 8.63 17.72
CA SER A 179 -5.50 9.60 18.82
C SER A 179 -5.98 10.97 18.37
N GLY A 180 -5.95 11.23 17.08
CA GLY A 180 -6.28 12.53 16.53
C GLY A 180 -5.13 13.55 16.69
N ARG A 181 -4.95 14.34 15.65
CA ARG A 181 -3.92 15.36 15.60
C ARG A 181 -4.43 16.70 16.13
N ILE A 182 -3.62 17.46 16.86
CA ILE A 182 -3.92 18.85 17.16
C ILE A 182 -4.05 19.68 15.87
N LYS A 183 -4.89 20.72 15.89
CA LYS A 183 -4.99 21.65 14.76
C LYS A 183 -3.63 22.29 14.49
N LYS A 184 -3.29 22.39 13.19
CA LYS A 184 -2.15 23.21 12.79
C LYS A 184 -2.43 24.67 13.14
N ASN A 185 -1.49 25.29 13.85
CA ASN A 185 -1.50 26.72 14.11
C ASN A 185 -0.22 27.32 13.52
N TYR A 186 -0.36 28.33 12.68
CA TYR A 186 0.79 29.02 12.08
C TYR A 186 1.44 30.01 13.05
N LEU A 187 0.73 30.39 14.13
CA LEU A 187 1.24 31.22 15.23
C LEU A 187 1.45 30.31 16.42
N GLY A 188 2.54 30.54 17.15
CA GLY A 188 2.79 29.83 18.41
C GLY A 188 1.71 30.10 19.43
N GLY A 189 1.47 29.14 20.32
CA GLY A 189 0.60 29.30 21.50
C GLY A 189 1.27 28.72 22.74
N PRO A 190 1.02 29.26 23.92
CA PRO A 190 1.60 28.75 25.16
C PRO A 190 1.09 27.32 25.41
N SER A 191 2.00 26.40 25.72
CA SER A 191 1.67 25.02 26.10
C SER A 191 1.29 24.88 27.56
N SER A 192 1.66 25.90 28.41
CA SER A 192 1.32 25.92 29.81
C SER A 192 0.11 26.83 30.07
N PRO A 193 -0.74 26.53 31.07
CA PRO A 193 -1.84 27.41 31.46
C PRO A 193 -1.34 28.81 31.81
N LYS A 194 -2.04 29.85 31.34
CA LYS A 194 -1.71 31.25 31.69
C LYS A 194 -2.21 31.67 33.07
N LEU A 195 -3.14 30.92 33.65
CA LEU A 195 -3.74 31.17 34.96
C LEU A 195 -3.31 30.08 35.93
N GLY A 196 -2.95 30.43 37.15
CA GLY A 196 -2.53 29.48 38.18
C GLY A 196 -1.02 29.20 38.23
N ILE A 197 -0.20 29.97 37.55
CA ILE A 197 1.24 30.02 37.78
C ILE A 197 1.49 31.05 38.88
N ILE A 198 1.88 30.56 40.04
CA ILE A 198 2.34 31.41 41.16
C ILE A 198 3.74 31.92 40.84
#